data_f785a90daa11c960d7475fdf3ad900ed
#
_entry.id   f785a90daa11c960d7475fdf3ad900ed
#
_cell.length_a   1.000
_cell.length_b   1.000
_cell.length_c   1.000
_cell.angle_alpha   90.00
_cell.angle_beta   90.00
_cell.angle_gamma   90.00
#
_symmetry.space_group_name_H-M   'P 1'
#
loop_
_entity.id
_entity.type
_entity.pdbx_description
1 polymer ?
#
loop_
_entity_poly.entity_id
_entity_poly.type
_entity_poly.pdbx_seq_one_letter_code
_entity_poly.pdbx_strand_id
1 'polypeptide(L)'
;MKKRIISILLALPLTFVSCGNSSGKAQETDKISGTIKVVTSITDNDELLEEMETKFIEKYPNVEDIVWESSADYDKYILTRMNTTDYGDVLFVPFSMNGNASDYEKFFEPLGTVEDLDKEYFDVTEADYQSNVYGLPASINILGIIYNEDVLKKAGVDEFPTTTEEFIEACEKIKANTDAVPFYSNYSKVAVWVGALSSYAGNNYKEDIINKGTAFQEGQPIREVMDLMYELSSKGLIEEDPITGEQSKGFQMLADGEAAMIMRATQDVPTIQALNPQSNIKFTSFPVEIDGKTSLALGTPTVVGINKNSTNKTTARAFLDFFISKESGYSESLHGYPSKKSELSEEDKKLFDSNNIVLTAPPVADDIEAKYSKIANEVGVGRLGDVLQKTINIGLYPDKNESYADYINSLEAKWESAVKNNE
;
A
#
# COMPACT_ATOMS: atom_id res chain seq x y z
N MET A 1 17.10 -49.06 12.45
CA MET A 1 18.11 -49.77 11.64
C MET A 1 17.44 -50.27 10.36
N LYS A 2 17.48 -49.50 9.27
CA LYS A 2 17.11 -50.00 7.93
C LYS A 2 18.30 -49.81 6.99
N LYS A 3 18.77 -50.94 6.46
CA LYS A 3 19.95 -51.08 5.57
C LYS A 3 19.62 -50.46 4.22
N ARG A 4 20.47 -49.54 3.76
CA ARG A 4 20.48 -49.07 2.36
C ARG A 4 21.28 -50.04 1.51
N ILE A 5 20.67 -50.51 0.44
CA ILE A 5 21.31 -51.33 -0.60
C ILE A 5 21.77 -50.34 -1.68
N ILE A 6 23.09 -50.33 -1.93
CA ILE A 6 23.70 -49.54 -3.00
C ILE A 6 23.73 -50.44 -4.23
N SER A 7 22.99 -50.07 -5.27
CA SER A 7 23.12 -50.69 -6.59
C SER A 7 23.94 -49.77 -7.50
N ILE A 8 25.15 -50.23 -7.82
CA ILE A 8 26.02 -49.56 -8.80
C ILE A 8 25.58 -50.05 -10.19
N LEU A 9 25.01 -49.13 -10.99
CA LEU A 9 24.82 -49.34 -12.43
C LEU A 9 25.91 -48.57 -13.19
N LEU A 10 26.80 -49.31 -13.87
CA LEU A 10 27.70 -48.77 -14.87
C LEU A 10 26.88 -48.44 -16.13
N ALA A 11 26.89 -47.19 -16.56
CA ALA A 11 26.40 -46.78 -17.88
C ALA A 11 27.50 -46.06 -18.65
N LEU A 12 27.81 -46.56 -19.85
CA LEU A 12 28.73 -45.97 -20.82
C LEU A 12 28.22 -44.62 -21.34
N PRO A 13 29.10 -43.67 -21.69
CA PRO A 13 28.70 -42.43 -22.27
C PRO A 13 28.44 -42.54 -23.78
N LEU A 14 27.22 -42.29 -24.22
CA LEU A 14 26.91 -41.98 -25.61
C LEU A 14 26.99 -40.48 -25.80
N THR A 15 28.05 -40.02 -26.48
CA THR A 15 28.17 -38.63 -26.92
C THR A 15 27.23 -38.35 -28.08
N PHE A 16 26.17 -37.60 -27.86
CA PHE A 16 25.45 -36.91 -28.94
C PHE A 16 25.89 -35.44 -28.94
N VAL A 17 26.61 -35.04 -29.96
CA VAL A 17 26.86 -33.63 -30.30
C VAL A 17 25.61 -33.11 -30.98
N SER A 18 24.84 -32.27 -30.28
CA SER A 18 23.80 -31.45 -30.88
C SER A 18 24.19 -29.98 -30.68
N CYS A 19 24.64 -29.35 -31.74
CA CYS A 19 24.75 -27.88 -31.80
C CYS A 19 23.35 -27.28 -31.87
N GLY A 20 22.90 -26.65 -30.79
CA GLY A 20 21.70 -25.85 -30.72
C GLY A 20 21.87 -24.76 -29.66
N ASN A 21 21.72 -23.54 -30.07
CA ASN A 21 21.97 -22.29 -29.38
C ASN A 21 21.07 -22.13 -28.12
N SER A 22 21.48 -22.74 -26.97
CA SER A 22 20.79 -22.60 -25.67
C SER A 22 21.75 -22.34 -24.49
N SER A 23 22.99 -21.93 -24.78
CA SER A 23 24.07 -21.86 -23.78
C SER A 23 23.99 -20.64 -22.83
N GLY A 24 23.12 -19.64 -23.05
CA GLY A 24 23.01 -18.46 -22.18
C GLY A 24 22.20 -18.72 -20.90
N LYS A 25 21.03 -19.32 -21.04
CA LYS A 25 20.12 -19.54 -19.89
C LYS A 25 20.60 -20.60 -18.89
N ALA A 26 21.23 -21.70 -19.36
CA ALA A 26 21.72 -22.77 -18.48
C ALA A 26 22.93 -22.32 -17.63
N GLN A 27 23.79 -21.42 -18.15
CA GLN A 27 24.98 -20.94 -17.42
C GLN A 27 24.61 -19.91 -16.31
N GLU A 28 23.47 -19.24 -16.40
CA GLU A 28 23.00 -18.26 -15.41
C GLU A 28 22.30 -18.96 -14.24
N THR A 29 21.50 -19.98 -14.51
CA THR A 29 20.84 -20.80 -13.47
C THR A 29 21.82 -21.61 -12.61
N ASP A 30 22.96 -22.03 -13.15
CA ASP A 30 24.00 -22.76 -12.40
C ASP A 30 24.69 -21.88 -11.32
N LYS A 31 24.56 -20.55 -11.39
CA LYS A 31 25.08 -19.61 -10.40
C LYS A 31 24.12 -19.35 -9.24
N ILE A 32 22.84 -19.73 -9.37
CA ILE A 32 21.83 -19.60 -8.33
C ILE A 32 21.95 -20.84 -7.45
N SER A 33 22.57 -20.70 -6.27
CA SER A 33 22.96 -21.84 -5.44
C SER A 33 23.20 -21.42 -3.99
N GLY A 34 23.40 -22.40 -3.11
CA GLY A 34 23.71 -22.20 -1.69
C GLY A 34 22.48 -21.87 -0.85
N THR A 35 22.72 -21.29 0.33
CA THR A 35 21.68 -20.93 1.29
C THR A 35 21.52 -19.41 1.32
N ILE A 36 20.28 -18.92 1.35
CA ILE A 36 19.97 -17.50 1.57
C ILE A 36 19.15 -17.31 2.85
N LYS A 37 19.30 -16.17 3.46
CA LYS A 37 18.52 -15.75 4.63
C LYS A 37 17.52 -14.67 4.22
N VAL A 38 16.25 -14.92 4.51
CA VAL A 38 15.13 -13.99 4.23
C VAL A 38 14.55 -13.47 5.53
N VAL A 39 14.50 -12.16 5.68
CA VAL A 39 13.98 -11.50 6.90
C VAL A 39 12.66 -10.79 6.59
N THR A 40 11.61 -11.14 7.31
CA THR A 40 10.23 -10.77 6.98
C THR A 40 9.40 -10.41 8.21
N SER A 41 8.27 -9.73 8.01
CA SER A 41 7.23 -9.53 9.02
C SER A 41 6.13 -10.61 9.00
N ILE A 42 6.23 -11.62 8.14
CA ILE A 42 5.23 -12.69 8.06
C ILE A 42 5.42 -13.62 9.27
N THR A 43 4.46 -13.63 10.20
CA THR A 43 4.55 -14.39 11.47
C THR A 43 3.39 -15.36 11.70
N ASP A 44 2.39 -15.33 10.84
CA ASP A 44 1.12 -16.05 10.99
C ASP A 44 0.76 -16.90 9.75
N ASN A 45 1.71 -17.12 8.85
CA ASN A 45 1.51 -17.89 7.62
C ASN A 45 2.73 -18.75 7.26
N ASP A 46 3.08 -19.67 8.16
CA ASP A 46 4.20 -20.59 7.97
C ASP A 46 4.01 -21.48 6.72
N GLU A 47 2.76 -21.86 6.39
CA GLU A 47 2.44 -22.66 5.21
C GLU A 47 2.83 -21.93 3.91
N LEU A 48 2.60 -20.64 3.81
CA LEU A 48 3.03 -19.83 2.67
C LEU A 48 4.55 -19.82 2.52
N LEU A 49 5.29 -19.68 3.63
CA LEU A 49 6.75 -19.63 3.61
C LEU A 49 7.33 -21.00 3.17
N GLU A 50 6.78 -22.11 3.68
CA GLU A 50 7.18 -23.48 3.29
C GLU A 50 6.86 -23.77 1.80
N GLU A 51 5.72 -23.28 1.32
CA GLU A 51 5.35 -23.42 -0.09
C GLU A 51 6.28 -22.62 -1.02
N MET A 52 6.62 -21.38 -0.64
CA MET A 52 7.59 -20.55 -1.37
C MET A 52 8.96 -21.19 -1.43
N GLU A 53 9.47 -21.70 -0.31
CA GLU A 53 10.73 -22.40 -0.24
C GLU A 53 10.75 -23.61 -1.17
N THR A 54 9.71 -24.45 -1.10
CA THR A 54 9.57 -25.63 -1.94
C THR A 54 9.60 -25.26 -3.43
N LYS A 55 8.78 -24.29 -3.85
CA LYS A 55 8.70 -23.84 -5.24
C LYS A 55 10.02 -23.25 -5.74
N PHE A 56 10.71 -22.47 -4.89
CA PHE A 56 11.97 -21.85 -5.26
C PHE A 56 13.09 -22.87 -5.41
N ILE A 57 13.21 -23.84 -4.49
CA ILE A 57 14.21 -24.92 -4.56
C ILE A 57 13.92 -25.86 -5.75
N GLU A 58 12.65 -26.16 -6.04
CA GLU A 58 12.28 -26.92 -7.24
C GLU A 58 12.72 -26.21 -8.52
N LYS A 59 12.58 -24.89 -8.58
CA LYS A 59 12.98 -24.06 -9.73
C LYS A 59 14.49 -23.92 -9.85
N TYR A 60 15.22 -23.89 -8.72
CA TYR A 60 16.67 -23.73 -8.64
C TYR A 60 17.31 -24.83 -7.78
N PRO A 61 17.51 -26.05 -8.31
CA PRO A 61 17.92 -27.22 -7.53
C PRO A 61 19.31 -27.16 -6.89
N ASN A 62 20.12 -26.14 -7.20
CA ASN A 62 21.40 -25.88 -6.55
C ASN A 62 21.26 -24.98 -5.30
N VAL A 63 20.07 -24.47 -5.02
CA VAL A 63 19.77 -23.82 -3.74
C VAL A 63 19.57 -24.89 -2.69
N GLU A 64 20.28 -24.76 -1.57
CA GLU A 64 20.32 -25.77 -0.52
C GLU A 64 19.22 -25.54 0.52
N ASP A 65 18.95 -24.26 0.83
CA ASP A 65 18.02 -23.90 1.90
C ASP A 65 17.62 -22.41 1.83
N ILE A 66 16.45 -22.08 2.38
CA ILE A 66 16.01 -20.70 2.65
C ILE A 66 15.79 -20.57 4.15
N VAL A 67 16.63 -19.80 4.82
CA VAL A 67 16.52 -19.55 6.25
C VAL A 67 15.58 -18.36 6.47
N TRP A 68 14.37 -18.63 6.93
CA TRP A 68 13.39 -17.60 7.26
C TRP A 68 13.63 -17.04 8.67
N GLU A 69 13.62 -15.72 8.79
CA GLU A 69 13.60 -15.00 10.06
C GLU A 69 12.41 -14.03 10.08
N SER A 70 11.44 -14.27 10.94
CA SER A 70 10.20 -13.50 11.03
C SER A 70 10.09 -12.74 12.37
N SER A 71 9.55 -11.52 12.34
CA SER A 71 9.30 -10.72 13.55
C SER A 71 8.04 -9.89 13.42
N ALA A 72 7.16 -9.98 14.43
CA ALA A 72 5.95 -9.13 14.51
C ALA A 72 6.30 -7.64 14.75
N ASP A 73 7.41 -7.33 15.46
CA ASP A 73 7.95 -5.97 15.63
C ASP A 73 9.09 -5.76 14.63
N TYR A 74 8.76 -5.90 13.35
CA TYR A 74 9.71 -6.01 12.25
C TYR A 74 10.65 -4.81 12.16
N ASP A 75 10.11 -3.58 12.11
CA ASP A 75 10.91 -2.36 11.92
C ASP A 75 11.99 -2.24 13.00
N LYS A 76 11.60 -2.41 14.27
CA LYS A 76 12.54 -2.35 15.38
C LYS A 76 13.59 -3.47 15.32
N TYR A 77 13.15 -4.67 14.96
CA TYR A 77 14.01 -5.84 14.83
C TYR A 77 15.08 -5.61 13.75
N ILE A 78 14.64 -5.26 12.53
CA ILE A 78 15.53 -5.14 11.39
C ILE A 78 16.48 -3.93 11.51
N LEU A 79 16.00 -2.76 11.97
CA LEU A 79 16.85 -1.60 12.18
C LEU A 79 17.96 -1.86 13.20
N THR A 80 17.71 -2.70 14.22
CA THR A 80 18.74 -3.12 15.15
C THR A 80 19.81 -3.95 14.45
N ARG A 81 19.43 -4.88 13.59
CA ARG A 81 20.34 -5.73 12.81
C ARG A 81 21.14 -4.97 11.76
N MET A 82 20.55 -3.96 11.14
CA MET A 82 21.22 -3.09 10.15
C MET A 82 22.40 -2.30 10.71
N ASN A 83 22.60 -2.28 12.03
CA ASN A 83 23.84 -1.80 12.64
C ASN A 83 25.02 -2.77 12.44
N THR A 84 24.81 -3.95 11.87
CA THR A 84 25.81 -4.95 11.47
C THR A 84 25.76 -5.16 9.97
N THR A 85 26.57 -6.06 9.42
CA THR A 85 26.47 -6.48 8.02
C THR A 85 25.57 -7.70 7.80
N ASP A 86 25.19 -8.41 8.89
CA ASP A 86 24.33 -9.61 8.86
C ASP A 86 22.89 -9.23 9.25
N TYR A 87 22.13 -8.74 8.27
CA TYR A 87 20.68 -8.45 8.39
C TYR A 87 19.85 -9.22 7.33
N GLY A 88 20.34 -10.42 6.93
CA GLY A 88 19.74 -11.26 5.92
C GLY A 88 20.33 -10.99 4.53
N ASP A 89 19.92 -11.78 3.53
CA ASP A 89 20.26 -11.59 2.12
C ASP A 89 19.14 -10.84 1.40
N VAL A 90 17.88 -11.23 1.66
CA VAL A 90 16.65 -10.56 1.20
C VAL A 90 15.85 -10.14 2.41
N LEU A 91 15.27 -8.93 2.37
CA LEU A 91 14.53 -8.40 3.50
C LEU A 91 13.45 -7.40 3.06
N PHE A 92 12.42 -7.25 3.88
CA PHE A 92 11.46 -6.18 3.69
C PHE A 92 12.12 -4.84 4.01
N VAL A 93 11.88 -3.84 3.18
CA VAL A 93 12.33 -2.46 3.46
C VAL A 93 11.53 -1.92 4.65
N PRO A 94 12.19 -1.47 5.74
CA PRO A 94 11.47 -0.97 6.91
C PRO A 94 10.65 0.28 6.56
N PHE A 95 9.39 0.31 6.97
CA PHE A 95 8.50 1.45 6.72
C PHE A 95 9.05 2.77 7.29
N SER A 96 9.75 2.72 8.42
CA SER A 96 10.38 3.87 9.06
C SER A 96 11.51 4.50 8.25
N MET A 97 12.01 3.86 7.19
CA MET A 97 13.01 4.42 6.28
C MET A 97 12.41 5.37 5.24
N ASN A 98 11.10 5.34 5.00
CA ASN A 98 10.45 6.17 3.99
C ASN A 98 10.67 7.69 4.19
N GLY A 99 11.03 8.13 5.40
CA GLY A 99 11.36 9.53 5.69
C GLY A 99 12.83 9.92 5.43
N ASN A 100 13.71 8.99 5.02
CA ASN A 100 15.13 9.24 4.79
C ASN A 100 15.67 8.38 3.64
N ALA A 101 15.30 8.73 2.42
CA ALA A 101 15.60 7.97 1.20
C ALA A 101 17.11 7.71 0.99
N SER A 102 18.00 8.61 1.48
CA SER A 102 19.45 8.41 1.40
C SER A 102 19.96 7.19 2.19
N ASP A 103 19.15 6.63 3.09
CA ASP A 103 19.50 5.42 3.82
C ASP A 103 19.36 4.16 2.96
N TYR A 104 18.53 4.18 1.91
CA TYR A 104 18.42 3.04 1.00
C TYR A 104 19.77 2.68 0.38
N GLU A 105 20.50 3.66 -0.15
CA GLU A 105 21.84 3.45 -0.72
C GLU A 105 22.85 2.86 0.27
N LYS A 106 22.69 3.12 1.59
CA LYS A 106 23.62 2.60 2.61
C LYS A 106 23.41 1.12 2.88
N PHE A 107 22.17 0.65 2.80
CA PHE A 107 21.78 -0.67 3.28
C PHE A 107 21.38 -1.64 2.16
N PHE A 108 20.90 -1.13 1.04
CA PHE A 108 20.37 -1.99 -0.02
C PHE A 108 21.21 -1.95 -1.30
N GLU A 109 21.18 -3.06 -2.03
CA GLU A 109 21.76 -3.17 -3.36
C GLU A 109 20.83 -2.49 -4.38
N PRO A 110 21.34 -1.66 -5.30
CA PRO A 110 20.53 -1.10 -6.36
C PRO A 110 20.02 -2.20 -7.30
N LEU A 111 18.72 -2.18 -7.57
CA LEU A 111 18.04 -3.20 -8.38
C LEU A 111 17.91 -2.79 -9.86
N GLY A 112 17.99 -1.50 -10.14
CA GLY A 112 17.89 -0.88 -11.47
C GLY A 112 17.55 0.60 -11.33
N THR A 113 17.25 1.25 -12.46
CA THR A 113 16.79 2.64 -12.47
C THR A 113 15.27 2.74 -12.43
N VAL A 114 14.74 3.85 -11.90
CA VAL A 114 13.30 4.13 -11.95
C VAL A 114 12.81 4.09 -13.40
N GLU A 115 13.54 4.71 -14.36
CA GLU A 115 13.17 4.74 -15.77
C GLU A 115 12.96 3.36 -16.39
N ASP A 116 13.77 2.37 -16.02
CA ASP A 116 13.68 1.03 -16.57
C ASP A 116 12.65 0.18 -15.84
N LEU A 117 12.63 0.23 -14.51
CA LEU A 117 11.76 -0.63 -13.69
C LEU A 117 10.31 -0.19 -13.71
N ASP A 118 10.01 1.12 -13.85
CA ASP A 118 8.63 1.60 -14.00
C ASP A 118 7.93 1.07 -15.26
N LYS A 119 8.67 0.66 -16.28
CA LYS A 119 8.09 -0.01 -17.46
C LYS A 119 7.52 -1.38 -17.14
N GLU A 120 8.07 -2.07 -16.12
CA GLU A 120 7.74 -3.44 -15.77
C GLU A 120 6.86 -3.55 -14.51
N TYR A 121 7.06 -2.66 -13.54
CA TYR A 121 6.43 -2.74 -12.22
C TYR A 121 5.60 -1.49 -11.92
N PHE A 122 4.63 -1.60 -11.01
CA PHE A 122 3.95 -0.47 -10.42
C PHE A 122 4.76 0.05 -9.23
N ASP A 123 4.63 1.35 -8.96
CA ASP A 123 5.06 2.00 -7.71
C ASP A 123 6.52 1.70 -7.30
N VAL A 124 7.43 1.77 -8.26
CA VAL A 124 8.88 1.49 -8.04
C VAL A 124 9.59 2.58 -7.24
N THR A 125 8.90 3.67 -6.92
CA THR A 125 9.45 4.84 -6.21
C THR A 125 9.29 4.80 -4.70
N GLU A 126 8.65 3.76 -4.14
CA GLU A 126 8.53 3.58 -2.68
C GLU A 126 9.89 3.40 -1.97
N ALA A 127 10.90 2.88 -2.67
CA ALA A 127 12.26 2.74 -2.14
C ALA A 127 13.29 3.15 -3.19
N ASP A 128 13.17 4.38 -3.72
CA ASP A 128 14.15 4.94 -4.63
C ASP A 128 14.98 6.04 -3.96
N TYR A 129 16.17 6.25 -4.50
CA TYR A 129 17.02 7.39 -4.19
C TYR A 129 17.91 7.70 -5.38
N GLN A 130 17.97 8.98 -5.79
CA GLN A 130 18.73 9.45 -6.94
C GLN A 130 18.48 8.61 -8.21
N SER A 131 17.20 8.34 -8.49
CA SER A 131 16.73 7.54 -9.63
C SER A 131 17.17 6.07 -9.64
N ASN A 132 17.78 5.56 -8.58
CA ASN A 132 18.04 4.13 -8.39
C ASN A 132 16.98 3.54 -7.45
N VAL A 133 16.49 2.36 -7.80
CA VAL A 133 15.51 1.60 -7.01
C VAL A 133 16.26 0.61 -6.13
N TYR A 134 15.97 0.58 -4.84
CA TYR A 134 16.60 -0.26 -3.83
C TYR A 134 15.68 -1.33 -3.24
N GLY A 135 14.41 -1.28 -3.60
CA GLY A 135 13.42 -2.28 -3.25
C GLY A 135 12.28 -2.31 -4.28
N LEU A 136 11.69 -3.47 -4.49
CA LEU A 136 10.55 -3.64 -5.40
C LEU A 136 9.28 -3.98 -4.61
N PRO A 137 8.13 -3.45 -5.04
CA PRO A 137 6.84 -3.81 -4.47
C PRO A 137 6.57 -5.31 -4.58
N ALA A 138 6.21 -5.95 -3.49
CA ALA A 138 5.85 -7.36 -3.48
C ALA A 138 4.37 -7.59 -3.83
N SER A 139 3.53 -6.59 -3.58
CA SER A 139 2.12 -6.59 -3.90
C SER A 139 1.63 -5.15 -4.04
N ILE A 140 0.59 -4.93 -4.83
CA ILE A 140 -0.12 -3.65 -4.93
C ILE A 140 -1.53 -3.83 -4.37
N ASN A 141 -2.00 -2.86 -3.62
CA ASN A 141 -3.41 -2.75 -3.24
C ASN A 141 -4.03 -1.46 -3.80
N ILE A 142 -5.35 -1.39 -3.78
CA ILE A 142 -6.09 -0.17 -4.12
C ILE A 142 -6.75 0.31 -2.83
N LEU A 143 -6.55 1.58 -2.51
CA LEU A 143 -7.24 2.27 -1.43
C LEU A 143 -8.57 2.81 -1.95
N GLY A 144 -9.65 2.59 -1.19
CA GLY A 144 -10.99 3.00 -1.60
C GLY A 144 -12.02 2.73 -0.50
N ILE A 145 -13.23 2.44 -0.90
CA ILE A 145 -14.36 2.21 0.00
C ILE A 145 -14.74 0.73 -0.03
N ILE A 146 -14.73 0.08 1.13
CA ILE A 146 -15.35 -1.22 1.34
C ILE A 146 -16.77 -0.98 1.85
N TYR A 147 -17.75 -1.68 1.29
CA TYR A 147 -19.14 -1.49 1.64
C TYR A 147 -19.92 -2.81 1.70
N ASN A 148 -21.00 -2.79 2.49
CA ASN A 148 -21.96 -3.87 2.53
C ASN A 148 -23.10 -3.55 1.54
N GLU A 149 -23.14 -4.27 0.42
CA GLU A 149 -24.09 -4.04 -0.67
C GLU A 149 -25.55 -4.23 -0.22
N ASP A 150 -25.82 -5.13 0.72
CA ASP A 150 -27.17 -5.38 1.20
C ASP A 150 -27.72 -4.18 1.99
N VAL A 151 -26.85 -3.49 2.74
CA VAL A 151 -27.23 -2.26 3.46
C VAL A 151 -27.52 -1.13 2.47
N LEU A 152 -26.67 -0.96 1.45
CA LEU A 152 -26.89 0.06 0.41
C LEU A 152 -28.22 -0.18 -0.31
N LYS A 153 -28.51 -1.39 -0.77
CA LYS A 153 -29.76 -1.76 -1.43
C LYS A 153 -30.98 -1.54 -0.53
N LYS A 154 -30.89 -1.92 0.75
CA LYS A 154 -31.97 -1.67 1.74
C LYS A 154 -32.22 -0.17 1.92
N ALA A 155 -31.22 0.66 1.77
CA ALA A 155 -31.31 2.12 1.85
C ALA A 155 -31.88 2.77 0.57
N GLY A 156 -32.00 2.01 -0.53
CA GLY A 156 -32.39 2.53 -1.85
C GLY A 156 -31.22 3.17 -2.61
N VAL A 157 -30.01 2.68 -2.36
CA VAL A 157 -28.80 3.03 -3.11
C VAL A 157 -28.47 1.82 -3.99
N ASP A 158 -28.93 1.83 -5.23
CA ASP A 158 -28.81 0.70 -6.17
C ASP A 158 -27.45 0.65 -6.85
N GLU A 159 -26.83 1.81 -7.08
CA GLU A 159 -25.49 1.96 -7.64
C GLU A 159 -24.61 2.75 -6.68
N PHE A 160 -23.32 2.39 -6.60
CA PHE A 160 -22.38 3.11 -5.75
C PHE A 160 -22.12 4.51 -6.34
N PRO A 161 -22.09 5.57 -5.50
CA PRO A 161 -21.84 6.94 -5.94
C PRO A 161 -20.49 7.11 -6.63
N THR A 162 -20.44 8.02 -7.61
CA THR A 162 -19.23 8.32 -8.40
C THR A 162 -18.63 9.69 -8.05
N THR A 163 -19.37 10.52 -7.35
CA THR A 163 -18.89 11.82 -6.85
C THR A 163 -19.02 11.91 -5.34
N THR A 164 -18.31 12.87 -4.76
CA THR A 164 -18.35 13.13 -3.30
C THR A 164 -19.75 13.59 -2.86
N GLU A 165 -20.46 14.37 -3.67
CA GLU A 165 -21.82 14.83 -3.40
C GLU A 165 -22.79 13.64 -3.38
N GLU A 166 -22.76 12.77 -4.39
CA GLU A 166 -23.57 11.57 -4.44
C GLU A 166 -23.25 10.61 -3.26
N PHE A 167 -21.99 10.59 -2.81
CA PHE A 167 -21.58 9.79 -1.66
C PHE A 167 -22.23 10.29 -0.37
N ILE A 168 -22.27 11.61 -0.15
CA ILE A 168 -22.97 12.21 0.99
C ILE A 168 -24.47 11.92 0.92
N GLU A 169 -25.10 12.08 -0.26
CA GLU A 169 -26.51 11.74 -0.46
C GLU A 169 -26.80 10.27 -0.16
N ALA A 170 -25.91 9.35 -0.57
CA ALA A 170 -26.03 7.94 -0.24
C ALA A 170 -25.96 7.71 1.28
N CYS A 171 -25.03 8.36 1.98
CA CYS A 171 -24.95 8.32 3.44
C CYS A 171 -26.23 8.83 4.11
N GLU A 172 -26.82 9.92 3.60
CA GLU A 172 -28.11 10.46 4.11
C GLU A 172 -29.26 9.48 3.90
N LYS A 173 -29.33 8.81 2.73
CA LYS A 173 -30.33 7.75 2.45
C LYS A 173 -30.16 6.57 3.41
N ILE A 174 -28.93 6.13 3.66
CA ILE A 174 -28.64 5.02 4.59
C ILE A 174 -29.14 5.39 6.00
N LYS A 175 -28.80 6.58 6.49
CA LYS A 175 -29.27 7.08 7.80
C LYS A 175 -30.79 7.18 7.90
N ALA A 176 -31.45 7.59 6.82
CA ALA A 176 -32.90 7.74 6.82
C ALA A 176 -33.68 6.42 6.73
N ASN A 177 -33.15 5.41 6.07
CA ASN A 177 -33.86 4.20 5.68
C ASN A 177 -33.36 2.93 6.39
N THR A 178 -32.31 3.02 7.19
CA THR A 178 -31.71 1.88 7.94
C THR A 178 -31.28 2.31 9.33
N ASP A 179 -30.96 1.31 10.18
CA ASP A 179 -30.35 1.54 11.49
C ASP A 179 -28.81 1.48 11.44
N ALA A 180 -28.24 1.28 10.25
CA ALA A 180 -26.81 1.17 10.07
C ALA A 180 -26.11 2.53 10.15
N VAL A 181 -24.90 2.55 10.69
CA VAL A 181 -23.98 3.70 10.56
C VAL A 181 -23.63 3.87 9.08
N PRO A 182 -23.92 5.02 8.46
CA PRO A 182 -23.65 5.21 7.03
C PRO A 182 -22.19 5.02 6.66
N PHE A 183 -21.28 5.62 7.42
CA PHE A 183 -19.85 5.53 7.20
C PHE A 183 -19.12 5.38 8.53
N TYR A 184 -18.36 4.28 8.68
CA TYR A 184 -17.49 4.08 9.84
C TYR A 184 -16.20 4.87 9.64
N SER A 185 -15.99 5.93 10.43
CA SER A 185 -14.91 6.88 10.23
C SER A 185 -13.51 6.30 10.46
N ASN A 186 -13.42 5.23 11.27
CA ASN A 186 -12.14 4.65 11.68
C ASN A 186 -11.19 5.71 12.27
N TYR A 187 -11.68 6.53 13.17
CA TYR A 187 -11.07 7.75 13.68
C TYR A 187 -9.60 7.59 14.09
N SER A 188 -9.24 6.49 14.76
CA SER A 188 -7.86 6.22 15.19
C SER A 188 -6.89 5.97 14.02
N LYS A 189 -7.43 5.65 12.84
CA LYS A 189 -6.70 5.37 11.59
C LYS A 189 -7.09 6.33 10.47
N VAL A 190 -7.72 7.46 10.80
CA VAL A 190 -8.21 8.44 9.82
C VAL A 190 -7.09 8.98 8.92
N ALA A 191 -5.83 8.88 9.33
CA ALA A 191 -4.66 9.21 8.52
C ALA A 191 -4.62 8.44 7.17
N VAL A 192 -5.31 7.31 7.04
CA VAL A 192 -5.43 6.58 5.78
C VAL A 192 -6.00 7.46 4.65
N TRP A 193 -6.83 8.44 4.98
CA TRP A 193 -7.38 9.41 4.03
C TRP A 193 -6.34 10.30 3.37
N VAL A 194 -5.15 10.43 3.96
CA VAL A 194 -4.03 11.15 3.34
C VAL A 194 -3.64 10.48 2.02
N GLY A 195 -3.73 9.15 1.94
CA GLY A 195 -3.50 8.41 0.70
C GLY A 195 -4.53 8.68 -0.40
N ALA A 196 -5.71 9.25 -0.05
CA ALA A 196 -6.73 9.64 -1.03
C ALA A 196 -6.46 11.01 -1.69
N LEU A 197 -5.50 11.80 -1.20
CA LEU A 197 -5.24 13.15 -1.74
C LEU A 197 -4.90 13.13 -3.23
N SER A 198 -4.16 12.12 -3.66
CA SER A 198 -3.82 11.94 -5.08
C SER A 198 -5.04 11.64 -5.95
N SER A 199 -6.11 11.07 -5.37
CA SER A 199 -7.38 10.83 -6.09
C SER A 199 -8.10 12.13 -6.44
N TYR A 200 -7.86 13.23 -5.70
CA TYR A 200 -8.46 14.54 -5.97
C TYR A 200 -7.67 15.39 -6.98
N ALA A 201 -6.35 15.18 -7.11
CA ALA A 201 -5.53 16.07 -7.94
C ALA A 201 -4.38 15.39 -8.69
N GLY A 202 -4.26 14.07 -8.61
CA GLY A 202 -3.15 13.33 -9.22
C GLY A 202 -1.88 13.34 -8.36
N ASN A 203 -0.81 12.76 -8.90
CA ASN A 203 0.43 12.51 -8.17
C ASN A 203 1.23 13.78 -7.82
N ASN A 204 0.99 14.91 -8.48
CA ASN A 204 1.76 16.14 -8.30
C ASN A 204 1.14 17.11 -7.29
N TYR A 205 0.16 16.69 -6.50
CA TYR A 205 -0.60 17.61 -5.63
C TYR A 205 0.27 18.40 -4.65
N LYS A 206 1.36 17.82 -4.11
CA LYS A 206 2.27 18.53 -3.19
C LYS A 206 3.00 19.69 -3.90
N GLU A 207 3.51 19.43 -5.11
CA GLU A 207 4.14 20.46 -5.91
C GLU A 207 3.15 21.57 -6.27
N ASP A 208 1.94 21.19 -6.64
CA ASP A 208 0.88 22.12 -7.00
C ASP A 208 0.52 23.06 -5.87
N ILE A 209 0.29 22.57 -4.65
CA ILE A 209 -0.07 23.41 -3.49
C ILE A 209 1.09 24.31 -3.05
N ILE A 210 2.33 23.86 -3.20
CA ILE A 210 3.52 24.69 -2.94
C ILE A 210 3.66 25.80 -3.98
N ASN A 211 3.50 25.49 -5.26
CA ASN A 211 3.63 26.46 -6.35
C ASN A 211 2.48 27.47 -6.38
N LYS A 212 1.26 27.02 -6.07
CA LYS A 212 0.09 27.91 -5.93
C LYS A 212 0.12 28.74 -4.64
N GLY A 213 0.88 28.29 -3.64
CA GLY A 213 0.96 28.94 -2.33
C GLY A 213 -0.30 28.77 -1.45
N THR A 214 -1.19 27.83 -1.81
CA THR A 214 -2.47 27.57 -1.13
C THR A 214 -2.65 26.08 -0.92
N ALA A 215 -3.16 25.67 0.24
CA ALA A 215 -3.41 24.25 0.56
C ALA A 215 -4.84 23.99 1.07
N PHE A 216 -5.50 25.02 1.66
CA PHE A 216 -6.80 24.87 2.31
C PHE A 216 -7.91 25.71 1.63
N GLN A 217 -7.64 26.27 0.46
CA GLN A 217 -8.68 26.91 -0.36
C GLN A 217 -9.55 25.84 -1.04
N GLU A 218 -10.77 26.24 -1.39
CA GLU A 218 -11.72 25.40 -2.11
C GLU A 218 -11.10 24.83 -3.38
N GLY A 219 -11.33 23.54 -3.65
CA GLY A 219 -10.74 22.81 -4.77
C GLY A 219 -9.29 22.32 -4.55
N GLN A 220 -8.69 22.58 -3.38
CA GLN A 220 -7.39 21.97 -3.04
C GLN A 220 -7.60 20.59 -2.40
N PRO A 221 -6.74 19.57 -2.72
CA PRO A 221 -6.97 18.19 -2.28
C PRO A 221 -7.14 18.03 -0.78
N ILE A 222 -6.32 18.74 0.03
CA ILE A 222 -6.40 18.67 1.50
C ILE A 222 -7.76 19.23 1.96
N ARG A 223 -8.22 20.32 1.34
CA ARG A 223 -9.50 20.93 1.66
C ARG A 223 -10.67 20.00 1.30
N GLU A 224 -10.66 19.37 0.15
CA GLU A 224 -11.71 18.43 -0.28
C GLU A 224 -11.89 17.27 0.71
N VAL A 225 -10.79 16.67 1.17
CA VAL A 225 -10.84 15.62 2.20
C VAL A 225 -11.37 16.16 3.53
N MET A 226 -10.96 17.37 3.93
CA MET A 226 -11.45 17.99 5.16
C MET A 226 -12.95 18.32 5.07
N ASP A 227 -13.41 18.86 3.95
CA ASP A 227 -14.83 19.17 3.73
C ASP A 227 -15.67 17.91 3.83
N LEU A 228 -15.27 16.81 3.19
CA LEU A 228 -15.94 15.54 3.29
C LEU A 228 -16.02 15.03 4.75
N MET A 229 -14.90 15.06 5.49
CA MET A 229 -14.87 14.63 6.90
C MET A 229 -15.76 15.50 7.79
N TYR A 230 -15.74 16.81 7.57
CA TYR A 230 -16.61 17.75 8.29
C TYR A 230 -18.09 17.49 7.99
N GLU A 231 -18.44 17.29 6.72
CA GLU A 231 -19.83 17.07 6.32
C GLU A 231 -20.38 15.75 6.87
N LEU A 232 -19.62 14.66 6.76
CA LEU A 232 -19.96 13.36 7.35
C LEU A 232 -20.20 13.47 8.86
N SER A 233 -19.32 14.15 9.58
CA SER A 233 -19.41 14.27 11.04
C SER A 233 -20.51 15.25 11.48
N SER A 234 -20.63 16.41 10.86
CA SER A 234 -21.62 17.44 11.23
C SER A 234 -23.06 17.03 10.95
N LYS A 235 -23.27 16.20 9.91
CA LYS A 235 -24.58 15.61 9.60
C LYS A 235 -24.89 14.35 10.42
N GLY A 236 -23.94 13.88 11.26
CA GLY A 236 -24.07 12.65 12.04
C GLY A 236 -24.18 11.41 11.14
N LEU A 237 -23.39 11.35 10.08
CA LEU A 237 -23.32 10.24 9.12
C LEU A 237 -22.23 9.23 9.47
N ILE A 238 -21.52 9.45 10.57
CA ILE A 238 -20.53 8.56 11.15
C ILE A 238 -21.02 7.97 12.46
N GLU A 239 -20.25 7.04 13.06
CA GLU A 239 -20.53 6.47 14.38
C GLU A 239 -20.62 7.55 15.49
N GLU A 240 -21.47 7.34 16.50
CA GLU A 240 -21.72 8.31 17.57
C GLU A 240 -20.49 8.62 18.44
N ASP A 241 -19.65 7.62 18.70
CA ASP A 241 -18.42 7.74 19.49
C ASP A 241 -17.20 7.20 18.69
N PRO A 242 -16.69 7.99 17.72
CA PRO A 242 -15.58 7.56 16.89
C PRO A 242 -14.25 7.52 17.66
N ILE A 243 -14.11 8.28 18.76
CA ILE A 243 -12.82 8.39 19.49
C ILE A 243 -12.42 7.08 20.14
N THR A 244 -13.40 6.31 20.63
CA THR A 244 -13.19 4.97 21.22
C THR A 244 -13.30 3.84 20.21
N GLY A 245 -13.63 4.16 18.95
CA GLY A 245 -13.81 3.18 17.89
C GLY A 245 -12.49 2.52 17.46
N GLU A 246 -12.50 1.18 17.42
CA GLU A 246 -11.40 0.38 16.92
C GLU A 246 -11.69 -0.13 15.50
N GLN A 247 -10.63 -0.32 14.69
CA GLN A 247 -10.76 -0.84 13.32
C GLN A 247 -11.48 -2.20 13.28
N SER A 248 -11.14 -3.11 14.19
CA SER A 248 -11.74 -4.44 14.28
C SER A 248 -13.25 -4.38 14.54
N LYS A 249 -13.70 -3.40 15.34
CA LYS A 249 -15.13 -3.13 15.54
C LYS A 249 -15.80 -2.68 14.26
N GLY A 250 -15.17 -1.77 13.51
CA GLY A 250 -15.68 -1.31 12.22
C GLY A 250 -15.83 -2.44 11.21
N PHE A 251 -14.86 -3.36 11.17
CA PHE A 251 -14.92 -4.56 10.31
C PHE A 251 -16.10 -5.46 10.69
N GLN A 252 -16.28 -5.73 11.98
CA GLN A 252 -17.41 -6.53 12.45
C GLN A 252 -18.76 -5.86 12.14
N MET A 253 -18.90 -4.56 12.43
CA MET A 253 -20.12 -3.81 12.12
C MET A 253 -20.44 -3.84 10.61
N LEU A 254 -19.43 -3.72 9.76
CA LEU A 254 -19.63 -3.78 8.30
C LEU A 254 -20.09 -5.18 7.88
N ALA A 255 -19.46 -6.23 8.41
CA ALA A 255 -19.83 -7.62 8.11
C ALA A 255 -21.27 -7.94 8.56
N ASP A 256 -21.70 -7.43 9.71
CA ASP A 256 -23.04 -7.67 10.28
C ASP A 256 -24.11 -6.72 9.74
N GLY A 257 -23.74 -5.76 8.89
CA GLY A 257 -24.65 -4.76 8.32
C GLY A 257 -25.06 -3.66 9.31
N GLU A 258 -24.34 -3.50 10.41
CA GLU A 258 -24.49 -2.41 11.38
C GLU A 258 -23.76 -1.13 10.94
N ALA A 259 -22.82 -1.24 10.02
CA ALA A 259 -22.22 -0.14 9.26
C ALA A 259 -22.34 -0.43 7.77
N ALA A 260 -22.47 0.62 6.95
CA ALA A 260 -22.63 0.47 5.52
C ALA A 260 -21.31 0.54 4.76
N MET A 261 -20.41 1.45 5.16
CA MET A 261 -19.17 1.76 4.42
C MET A 261 -18.01 2.05 5.37
N ILE A 262 -16.78 1.75 4.91
CA ILE A 262 -15.51 2.12 5.56
C ILE A 262 -14.45 2.37 4.50
N MET A 263 -13.56 3.34 4.71
CA MET A 263 -12.41 3.54 3.83
C MET A 263 -11.25 2.61 4.20
N ARG A 264 -10.91 1.70 3.30
CA ARG A 264 -9.82 0.73 3.48
C ARG A 264 -9.27 0.27 2.13
N ALA A 265 -8.25 -0.59 2.15
CA ALA A 265 -7.66 -1.15 0.96
C ALA A 265 -8.29 -2.51 0.57
N THR A 266 -8.15 -2.90 -0.69
CA THR A 266 -8.67 -4.16 -1.24
C THR A 266 -8.32 -5.38 -0.40
N GLN A 267 -7.14 -5.41 0.20
CA GLN A 267 -6.68 -6.52 1.05
C GLN A 267 -7.54 -6.79 2.30
N ASP A 268 -8.33 -5.81 2.76
CA ASP A 268 -9.17 -5.97 3.94
C ASP A 268 -10.53 -6.65 3.60
N VAL A 269 -10.92 -6.71 2.33
CA VAL A 269 -12.21 -7.28 1.90
C VAL A 269 -12.41 -8.72 2.36
N PRO A 270 -11.47 -9.65 2.12
CA PRO A 270 -11.66 -11.04 2.57
C PRO A 270 -11.69 -11.19 4.10
N THR A 271 -10.92 -10.37 4.81
CA THR A 271 -10.94 -10.35 6.28
C THR A 271 -12.33 -9.98 6.78
N ILE A 272 -12.95 -8.94 6.22
CA ILE A 272 -14.31 -8.52 6.60
C ILE A 272 -15.33 -9.58 6.17
N GLN A 273 -15.22 -10.11 4.93
CA GLN A 273 -16.13 -11.15 4.43
C GLN A 273 -16.09 -12.41 5.29
N ALA A 274 -14.93 -12.78 5.84
CA ALA A 274 -14.77 -13.96 6.69
C ALA A 274 -15.48 -13.82 8.04
N LEU A 275 -15.67 -12.60 8.56
CA LEU A 275 -16.41 -12.35 9.80
C LEU A 275 -17.90 -12.72 9.67
N ASN A 276 -18.49 -12.52 8.48
CA ASN A 276 -19.83 -12.99 8.16
C ASN A 276 -19.89 -13.45 6.68
N PRO A 277 -19.75 -14.76 6.40
CA PRO A 277 -19.76 -15.29 5.05
C PRO A 277 -21.06 -15.09 4.25
N GLN A 278 -22.15 -14.68 4.92
CA GLN A 278 -23.44 -14.43 4.28
C GLN A 278 -23.63 -12.97 3.84
N SER A 279 -22.76 -12.07 4.29
CA SER A 279 -22.80 -10.66 3.87
C SER A 279 -22.26 -10.48 2.45
N ASN A 280 -22.72 -9.43 1.77
CA ASN A 280 -22.22 -9.05 0.44
C ASN A 280 -21.23 -7.89 0.57
N ILE A 281 -19.99 -8.20 0.96
CA ILE A 281 -18.93 -7.21 1.08
C ILE A 281 -18.34 -6.95 -0.31
N LYS A 282 -18.28 -5.68 -0.67
CA LYS A 282 -17.77 -5.19 -1.95
C LYS A 282 -16.71 -4.13 -1.72
N PHE A 283 -15.93 -3.88 -2.76
CA PHE A 283 -14.95 -2.81 -2.82
C PHE A 283 -15.22 -1.94 -4.05
N THR A 284 -14.96 -0.66 -3.93
CA THR A 284 -14.88 0.29 -5.02
C THR A 284 -13.78 1.31 -4.76
N SER A 285 -13.27 1.93 -5.82
CA SER A 285 -12.36 3.08 -5.71
C SER A 285 -13.06 4.27 -5.07
N PHE A 286 -12.28 5.28 -4.74
CA PHE A 286 -12.79 6.51 -4.16
C PHE A 286 -13.75 7.21 -5.13
N PRO A 287 -14.87 7.80 -4.65
CA PRO A 287 -15.87 8.45 -5.51
C PRO A 287 -15.39 9.84 -6.00
N VAL A 288 -14.29 9.85 -6.72
CA VAL A 288 -13.67 11.03 -7.31
C VAL A 288 -13.20 10.73 -8.72
N GLU A 289 -13.54 11.58 -9.64
CA GLU A 289 -13.12 11.51 -11.03
C GLU A 289 -12.18 12.65 -11.39
N ILE A 290 -11.13 12.33 -12.12
CA ILE A 290 -10.26 13.30 -12.78
C ILE A 290 -10.41 13.12 -14.29
N ASP A 291 -10.77 14.16 -15.01
CA ASP A 291 -10.99 14.13 -16.47
C ASP A 291 -11.99 13.07 -16.92
N GLY A 292 -13.04 12.83 -16.12
CA GLY A 292 -14.10 11.85 -16.41
C GLY A 292 -13.67 10.39 -16.25
N LYS A 293 -12.60 10.14 -15.51
CA LYS A 293 -12.15 8.79 -15.14
C LYS A 293 -11.98 8.69 -13.63
N THR A 294 -12.41 7.59 -13.07
CA THR A 294 -12.16 7.24 -11.68
C THR A 294 -10.66 7.10 -11.42
N SER A 295 -10.20 7.50 -10.24
CA SER A 295 -8.82 7.34 -9.82
C SER A 295 -8.65 6.07 -8.99
N LEU A 296 -7.69 5.21 -9.36
CA LEU A 296 -7.25 4.06 -8.57
C LEU A 296 -6.04 4.49 -7.74
N ALA A 297 -6.24 4.67 -6.44
CA ALA A 297 -5.16 5.03 -5.52
C ALA A 297 -4.37 3.77 -5.14
N LEU A 298 -3.24 3.54 -5.80
CA LEU A 298 -2.38 2.39 -5.54
C LEU A 298 -1.53 2.64 -4.30
N GLY A 299 -1.46 1.60 -3.46
CA GLY A 299 -0.56 1.53 -2.32
C GLY A 299 0.31 0.28 -2.36
N THR A 300 1.50 0.38 -1.81
CA THR A 300 2.45 -0.70 -1.70
C THR A 300 2.59 -1.12 -0.24
N PRO A 301 1.93 -2.21 0.19
CA PRO A 301 2.00 -2.65 1.59
C PRO A 301 3.36 -3.21 2.00
N THR A 302 4.13 -3.72 1.04
CA THR A 302 5.42 -4.38 1.28
C THR A 302 6.37 -4.13 0.13
N VAL A 303 7.56 -3.65 0.45
CA VAL A 303 8.70 -3.50 -0.46
C VAL A 303 9.80 -4.48 -0.06
N VAL A 304 10.40 -5.16 -1.02
CA VAL A 304 11.45 -6.16 -0.79
C VAL A 304 12.75 -5.70 -1.43
N GLY A 305 13.83 -5.74 -0.67
CA GLY A 305 15.17 -5.35 -1.11
C GLY A 305 16.23 -6.42 -0.83
N ILE A 306 17.42 -6.20 -1.35
CA ILE A 306 18.59 -7.05 -1.17
C ILE A 306 19.60 -6.33 -0.29
N ASN A 307 20.11 -7.04 0.72
CA ASN A 307 21.20 -6.52 1.56
C ASN A 307 22.45 -6.21 0.72
N LYS A 308 22.91 -4.96 0.79
CA LYS A 308 24.12 -4.49 0.10
C LYS A 308 25.35 -5.35 0.43
N ASN A 309 25.41 -5.91 1.65
CA ASN A 309 26.52 -6.72 2.15
C ASN A 309 26.34 -8.23 1.91
N SER A 310 25.24 -8.66 1.27
CA SER A 310 25.03 -10.07 0.94
C SER A 310 26.18 -10.61 0.08
N THR A 311 26.66 -11.79 0.44
CA THR A 311 27.63 -12.54 -0.36
C THR A 311 26.98 -13.43 -1.40
N ASN A 312 25.65 -13.57 -1.34
CA ASN A 312 24.83 -14.43 -2.20
C ASN A 312 23.94 -13.64 -3.17
N LYS A 313 24.41 -12.47 -3.64
CA LYS A 313 23.58 -11.50 -4.39
C LYS A 313 22.86 -12.08 -5.61
N THR A 314 23.48 -13.03 -6.32
CA THR A 314 22.85 -13.68 -7.48
C THR A 314 21.63 -14.50 -7.06
N THR A 315 21.75 -15.32 -6.01
CA THR A 315 20.64 -16.12 -5.47
C THR A 315 19.59 -15.23 -4.80
N ALA A 316 20.02 -14.21 -4.06
CA ALA A 316 19.13 -13.21 -3.45
C ALA A 316 18.30 -12.46 -4.50
N ARG A 317 18.90 -12.07 -5.63
CA ARG A 317 18.18 -11.46 -6.75
C ARG A 317 17.17 -12.41 -7.38
N ALA A 318 17.54 -13.64 -7.64
CA ALA A 318 16.63 -14.64 -8.18
C ALA A 318 15.47 -14.92 -7.23
N PHE A 319 15.73 -14.92 -5.91
CA PHE A 319 14.69 -15.08 -4.90
C PHE A 319 13.77 -13.86 -4.82
N LEU A 320 14.31 -12.63 -4.85
CA LEU A 320 13.50 -11.41 -4.89
C LEU A 320 12.58 -11.44 -6.11
N ASP A 321 13.10 -11.71 -7.30
CA ASP A 321 12.32 -11.78 -8.54
C ASP A 321 11.22 -12.86 -8.48
N PHE A 322 11.47 -13.99 -7.80
CA PHE A 322 10.48 -15.03 -7.53
C PHE A 322 9.45 -14.54 -6.49
N PHE A 323 9.90 -13.96 -5.38
CA PHE A 323 9.03 -13.52 -4.28
C PHE A 323 7.97 -12.53 -4.73
N ILE A 324 8.35 -11.56 -5.56
CA ILE A 324 7.43 -10.53 -6.09
C ILE A 324 6.61 -11.01 -7.29
N SER A 325 6.88 -12.20 -7.82
CA SER A 325 6.11 -12.79 -8.91
C SER A 325 4.84 -13.48 -8.41
N LYS A 326 3.88 -13.67 -9.29
CA LYS A 326 2.66 -14.45 -9.02
C LYS A 326 2.96 -15.90 -8.61
N GLU A 327 4.11 -16.46 -9.03
CA GLU A 327 4.52 -17.84 -8.73
C GLU A 327 4.71 -18.08 -7.21
N SER A 328 5.13 -17.05 -6.46
CA SER A 328 5.29 -17.14 -5.01
C SER A 328 3.97 -17.31 -4.24
N GLY A 329 2.86 -16.78 -4.76
CA GLY A 329 1.59 -16.72 -4.07
C GLY A 329 1.48 -15.58 -3.05
N TYR A 330 2.52 -14.71 -2.93
CA TYR A 330 2.53 -13.66 -1.90
C TYR A 330 1.45 -12.61 -2.12
N SER A 331 1.32 -12.08 -3.33
CA SER A 331 0.31 -11.06 -3.62
C SER A 331 -1.12 -11.60 -3.45
N GLU A 332 -1.35 -12.85 -3.84
CA GLU A 332 -2.62 -13.54 -3.63
C GLU A 332 -2.94 -13.74 -2.14
N SER A 333 -1.93 -14.06 -1.32
CA SER A 333 -2.11 -14.22 0.13
C SER A 333 -2.55 -12.92 0.82
N LEU A 334 -2.18 -11.78 0.25
CA LEU A 334 -2.61 -10.44 0.68
C LEU A 334 -3.89 -9.97 -0.03
N HIS A 335 -4.49 -10.79 -0.89
CA HIS A 335 -5.60 -10.38 -1.77
C HIS A 335 -5.30 -9.09 -2.53
N GLY A 336 -4.03 -8.90 -2.87
CA GLY A 336 -3.51 -7.77 -3.64
C GLY A 336 -3.33 -8.12 -5.12
N TYR A 337 -2.89 -7.13 -5.88
CA TYR A 337 -2.53 -7.30 -7.28
C TYR A 337 -1.03 -7.56 -7.42
N PRO A 338 -0.59 -8.31 -8.45
CA PRO A 338 0.82 -8.42 -8.77
C PRO A 338 1.44 -7.05 -9.03
N SER A 339 2.62 -6.79 -8.47
CA SER A 339 3.36 -5.56 -8.75
C SER A 339 3.89 -5.52 -10.19
N LYS A 340 4.12 -6.69 -10.80
CA LYS A 340 4.59 -6.80 -12.18
C LYS A 340 3.44 -6.66 -13.18
N LYS A 341 3.46 -5.58 -13.97
CA LYS A 341 2.39 -5.21 -14.91
C LYS A 341 2.00 -6.34 -15.89
N SER A 342 2.98 -7.16 -16.31
CA SER A 342 2.75 -8.28 -17.24
C SER A 342 2.02 -9.48 -16.61
N GLU A 343 1.94 -9.55 -15.27
CA GLU A 343 1.30 -10.65 -14.53
C GLU A 343 -0.14 -10.37 -14.14
N LEU A 344 -0.65 -9.17 -14.41
CA LEU A 344 -2.07 -8.86 -14.23
C LEU A 344 -2.96 -9.81 -15.06
N SER A 345 -4.10 -10.21 -14.51
CA SER A 345 -5.15 -10.88 -15.29
C SER A 345 -5.71 -9.95 -16.37
N GLU A 346 -6.40 -10.50 -17.36
CA GLU A 346 -7.05 -9.68 -18.41
C GLU A 346 -8.15 -8.77 -17.84
N GLU A 347 -8.79 -9.17 -16.74
CA GLU A 347 -9.77 -8.37 -16.02
C GLU A 347 -9.08 -7.21 -15.30
N ASP A 348 -8.00 -7.49 -14.57
CA ASP A 348 -7.23 -6.47 -13.87
C ASP A 348 -6.61 -5.46 -14.83
N LYS A 349 -6.02 -5.93 -15.95
CA LYS A 349 -5.52 -5.03 -17.01
C LYS A 349 -6.61 -4.07 -17.48
N LYS A 350 -7.82 -4.59 -17.74
CA LYS A 350 -8.94 -3.73 -18.15
C LYS A 350 -9.30 -2.72 -17.07
N LEU A 351 -9.28 -3.11 -15.79
CA LEU A 351 -9.52 -2.20 -14.68
C LEU A 351 -8.47 -1.08 -14.67
N PHE A 352 -7.19 -1.42 -14.74
CA PHE A 352 -6.09 -0.45 -14.68
C PHE A 352 -6.05 0.46 -15.93
N ASP A 353 -6.28 -0.08 -17.12
CA ASP A 353 -6.26 0.69 -18.38
C ASP A 353 -7.45 1.66 -18.49
N SER A 354 -8.57 1.36 -17.84
CA SER A 354 -9.80 2.17 -17.93
C SER A 354 -9.82 3.34 -16.95
N ASN A 355 -8.92 3.37 -15.97
CA ASN A 355 -8.91 4.32 -14.86
C ASN A 355 -7.60 5.13 -14.81
N ASN A 356 -7.60 6.20 -14.04
CA ASN A 356 -6.38 6.94 -13.73
C ASN A 356 -5.62 6.23 -12.61
N ILE A 357 -4.33 5.96 -12.82
CA ILE A 357 -3.48 5.40 -11.78
C ILE A 357 -2.85 6.55 -11.00
N VAL A 358 -3.10 6.60 -9.71
CA VAL A 358 -2.48 7.54 -8.78
C VAL A 358 -1.86 6.75 -7.61
N LEU A 359 -0.81 7.28 -7.01
CA LEU A 359 -0.13 6.62 -5.90
C LEU A 359 -0.59 7.21 -4.56
N THR A 360 -0.78 6.38 -3.54
CA THR A 360 -1.12 6.86 -2.18
C THR A 360 0.03 7.64 -1.54
N ALA A 361 1.26 7.35 -1.96
CA ALA A 361 2.48 8.06 -1.61
C ALA A 361 3.25 8.41 -2.89
N PRO A 362 2.79 9.41 -3.68
CA PRO A 362 3.45 9.74 -4.94
C PRO A 362 4.86 10.27 -4.70
N PRO A 363 5.82 9.94 -5.58
CA PRO A 363 7.16 10.48 -5.51
C PRO A 363 7.14 12.00 -5.67
N VAL A 364 7.97 12.68 -4.89
CA VAL A 364 8.10 14.14 -4.90
C VAL A 364 9.57 14.48 -5.00
N ALA A 365 9.93 15.48 -5.81
CA ALA A 365 11.30 15.96 -5.89
C ALA A 365 11.80 16.40 -4.49
N ASP A 366 13.05 16.06 -4.15
CA ASP A 366 13.63 16.26 -2.80
C ASP A 366 13.49 17.69 -2.29
N ASP A 367 13.66 18.68 -3.17
CA ASP A 367 13.53 20.09 -2.84
C ASP A 367 12.08 20.50 -2.56
N ILE A 368 11.12 19.94 -3.30
CA ILE A 368 9.69 20.14 -3.08
C ILE A 368 9.25 19.47 -1.77
N GLU A 369 9.67 18.22 -1.52
CA GLU A 369 9.37 17.51 -0.28
C GLU A 369 9.94 18.21 0.94
N ALA A 370 11.19 18.67 0.86
CA ALA A 370 11.82 19.44 1.93
C ALA A 370 11.09 20.77 2.19
N LYS A 371 10.69 21.48 1.14
CA LYS A 371 9.92 22.72 1.23
C LYS A 371 8.52 22.45 1.81
N TYR A 372 7.82 21.43 1.31
CA TYR A 372 6.52 21.02 1.81
C TYR A 372 6.56 20.68 3.31
N SER A 373 7.48 19.80 3.70
CA SER A 373 7.65 19.37 5.08
C SER A 373 7.97 20.53 6.02
N LYS A 374 8.80 21.48 5.60
CA LYS A 374 9.14 22.67 6.38
C LYS A 374 7.92 23.57 6.59
N ILE A 375 7.17 23.86 5.53
CA ILE A 375 5.95 24.66 5.58
C ILE A 375 4.87 23.96 6.41
N ALA A 376 4.63 22.68 6.19
CA ALA A 376 3.64 21.89 6.91
C ALA A 376 3.92 21.86 8.43
N ASN A 377 5.21 21.73 8.82
CA ASN A 377 5.61 21.76 10.21
C ASN A 377 5.46 23.17 10.84
N GLU A 378 5.78 24.25 10.11
CA GLU A 378 5.58 25.64 10.57
C GLU A 378 4.11 25.96 10.81
N VAL A 379 3.22 25.47 9.93
CA VAL A 379 1.76 25.61 10.05
C VAL A 379 1.16 24.72 11.14
N GLY A 380 1.85 23.65 11.51
CA GLY A 380 1.38 22.64 12.46
C GLY A 380 0.48 21.57 11.81
N VAL A 381 0.63 21.35 10.50
CA VAL A 381 -0.13 20.34 9.73
C VAL A 381 0.75 19.21 9.19
N GLY A 382 1.97 19.07 9.69
CA GLY A 382 2.89 18.00 9.32
C GLY A 382 2.35 16.59 9.59
N ARG A 383 1.32 16.47 10.44
CA ARG A 383 0.54 15.26 10.65
C ARG A 383 -0.90 15.51 10.18
N LEU A 384 -1.16 15.29 8.90
CA LEU A 384 -2.52 15.51 8.34
C LEU A 384 -3.59 14.66 9.03
N GLY A 385 -3.25 13.49 9.57
CA GLY A 385 -4.19 12.71 10.38
C GLY A 385 -4.73 13.48 11.58
N ASP A 386 -3.91 14.28 12.26
CA ASP A 386 -4.34 15.11 13.40
C ASP A 386 -5.29 16.24 12.94
N VAL A 387 -5.05 16.79 11.74
CA VAL A 387 -5.92 17.78 11.10
C VAL A 387 -7.30 17.20 10.79
N LEU A 388 -7.34 15.99 10.23
CA LEU A 388 -8.57 15.28 9.91
C LEU A 388 -9.35 14.89 11.18
N GLN A 389 -8.66 14.41 12.23
CA GLN A 389 -9.29 14.16 13.53
C GLN A 389 -9.89 15.43 14.13
N LYS A 390 -9.17 16.55 14.07
CA LYS A 390 -9.72 17.84 14.54
C LYS A 390 -10.91 18.26 13.70
N THR A 391 -10.89 18.07 12.39
CA THR A 391 -12.03 18.36 11.50
C THR A 391 -13.27 17.56 11.90
N ILE A 392 -13.13 16.25 12.15
CA ILE A 392 -14.23 15.40 12.63
C ILE A 392 -14.76 15.91 13.97
N ASN A 393 -13.86 16.27 14.91
CA ASN A 393 -14.26 16.80 16.22
C ASN A 393 -15.01 18.14 16.13
N ILE A 394 -14.66 19.01 15.20
CA ILE A 394 -15.39 20.24 14.94
C ILE A 394 -16.82 19.93 14.48
N GLY A 395 -16.99 18.97 13.57
CA GLY A 395 -18.31 18.54 13.09
C GLY A 395 -19.18 17.93 14.19
N LEU A 396 -18.61 17.04 15.02
CA LEU A 396 -19.33 16.34 16.11
C LEU A 396 -19.67 17.26 17.30
N TYR A 397 -18.78 18.19 17.62
CA TYR A 397 -18.87 18.98 18.86
C TYR A 397 -18.74 20.48 18.57
N PRO A 398 -19.66 21.09 17.78
CA PRO A 398 -19.56 22.49 17.35
C PRO A 398 -19.54 23.47 18.53
N ASP A 399 -20.24 23.15 19.63
CA ASP A 399 -20.30 24.00 20.83
C ASP A 399 -18.97 23.99 21.65
N LYS A 400 -18.09 23.05 21.39
CA LYS A 400 -16.82 22.89 22.11
C LYS A 400 -15.59 23.33 21.30
N ASN A 401 -15.78 23.65 20.02
CA ASN A 401 -14.71 23.98 19.09
C ASN A 401 -14.95 25.31 18.41
N GLU A 402 -13.93 25.85 17.76
CA GLU A 402 -14.07 26.93 16.79
C GLU A 402 -14.95 26.49 15.61
N SER A 403 -15.50 27.42 14.87
CA SER A 403 -16.26 27.08 13.66
C SER A 403 -15.34 26.47 12.60
N TYR A 404 -15.89 25.59 11.76
CA TYR A 404 -15.10 24.98 10.67
C TYR A 404 -14.52 26.04 9.73
N ALA A 405 -15.30 27.09 9.42
CA ALA A 405 -14.83 28.18 8.58
C ALA A 405 -13.65 28.95 9.21
N ASP A 406 -13.69 29.22 10.52
CA ASP A 406 -12.56 29.87 11.21
C ASP A 406 -11.32 28.99 11.24
N TYR A 407 -11.51 27.67 11.43
CA TYR A 407 -10.41 26.71 11.39
C TYR A 407 -9.72 26.70 10.04
N ILE A 408 -10.48 26.55 8.94
CA ILE A 408 -9.95 26.58 7.57
C ILE A 408 -9.23 27.91 7.29
N ASN A 409 -9.87 29.05 7.58
CA ASN A 409 -9.27 30.37 7.36
C ASN A 409 -7.96 30.54 8.13
N SER A 410 -7.90 30.03 9.37
CA SER A 410 -6.67 30.05 10.17
C SER A 410 -5.56 29.20 9.55
N LEU A 411 -5.89 28.00 9.03
CA LEU A 411 -4.92 27.13 8.38
C LEU A 411 -4.38 27.76 7.09
N GLU A 412 -5.27 28.30 6.26
CA GLU A 412 -4.87 28.93 4.99
C GLU A 412 -3.98 30.15 5.22
N ALA A 413 -4.36 31.06 6.15
CA ALA A 413 -3.57 32.24 6.47
C ALA A 413 -2.15 31.87 6.97
N LYS A 414 -2.05 30.81 7.78
CA LYS A 414 -0.75 30.29 8.24
C LYS A 414 0.06 29.70 7.09
N TRP A 415 -0.61 28.95 6.19
CA TRP A 415 0.03 28.34 5.03
C TRP A 415 0.61 29.40 4.09
N GLU A 416 -0.19 30.38 3.69
CA GLU A 416 0.28 31.49 2.85
C GLU A 416 1.45 32.25 3.47
N SER A 417 1.41 32.47 4.80
CA SER A 417 2.52 33.13 5.52
C SER A 417 3.77 32.25 5.49
N ALA A 418 3.64 30.96 5.76
CA ALA A 418 4.78 30.03 5.78
C ALA A 418 5.38 29.85 4.38
N VAL A 419 4.58 29.83 3.32
CA VAL A 419 5.08 29.80 1.94
C VAL A 419 5.93 31.04 1.67
N LYS A 420 5.45 32.24 1.97
CA LYS A 420 6.18 33.51 1.79
C LYS A 420 7.49 33.58 2.58
N ASN A 421 7.50 32.99 3.77
CA ASN A 421 8.72 32.95 4.61
C ASN A 421 9.78 31.97 4.09
N ASN A 422 9.38 31.06 3.18
CA ASN A 422 10.23 29.98 2.62
C ASN A 422 10.47 30.12 1.11
N GLU A 423 10.10 31.24 0.49
CA GLU A 423 10.53 31.64 -0.85
C GLU A 423 12.01 32.10 -0.84
#